data_f299ad25a5944b1c2cc2f16590a3223c
#
_entry.id   f299ad25a5944b1c2cc2f16590a3223c
#
_cell.length_a   1.000
_cell.length_b   1.000
_cell.length_c   1.000
_cell.angle_alpha   90.00
_cell.angle_beta   90.00
_cell.angle_gamma   90.00
#
_symmetry.space_group_name_H-M   'P 1'
#
loop_
_entity.id
_entity.type
_entity.pdbx_description
1 polymer ?
#
loop_
_entity_poly.entity_id
_entity_poly.type
_entity_poly.pdbx_seq_one_letter_code
_entity_poly.pdbx_strand_id
1 'polypeptide(L)'
;MINNMKYSICFISFFFLFLMMMMNFFFMIYFIMNDMVIMMEWEIISFNSLSIVMSILLDWMSLLFMMYVFLISSVVIYYSKSYMMSELNLSRFIILVLLFVFSMMLLIISPNIISILLGWDGLGLVSYCLVIYYQNLKSYNAGMLTALSNRIGDVFILIVISWMLNYGSWNYVFYLEFMTNDWEMMMIGSMIIIAAMTKSAQIPFSSWLPAAMAAPTPVSALVHSSTLVTAGVYLLIRFNMMLLDMFFLKLLLLLSGLTMFMAGISANYEFDLKKIIALSTLSQLGLMMSILSMGLPDLAFFHLLTHAMFKALLFMCAGVIIHMMNDMQDIRFMGGISLYIPLTSLCMNISNMALCGIPFLAGFYSKDLILELVSFSNLNLLVFFLYYFSTGLTMFYSFRLMMYLMVNDYNLLSVFNLYDEDYTMLKGMIVLLFMSIISGSFLSWMIFSYPYMIYLPMNLKMMVIYVSLIGMILGYFISNMSIYSINKFLMTYNLSNFLCLMWFMPNLSTYGLNYYFLNLGQSLLKNIDMGWSEIYSGFGMMQVIKKYSILYNIYQMNNFMIYLFSFVIWMIILFMMLLLNN
;
A
#
# COMPACT_ATOMS: atom_id res chain seq x y z
N MET A 1 9.13 48.16 14.79
CA MET A 1 8.32 47.14 14.09
C MET A 1 9.12 45.84 14.05
N ILE A 2 9.06 45.06 15.11
CA ILE A 2 9.60 43.70 15.11
C ILE A 2 8.45 42.83 14.58
N ASN A 3 8.46 42.63 13.26
CA ASN A 3 7.58 41.64 12.65
C ASN A 3 7.97 40.29 13.22
N ASN A 4 7.13 39.76 14.08
CA ASN A 4 7.11 38.34 14.47
C ASN A 4 7.02 37.54 13.18
N MET A 5 8.15 37.07 12.66
CA MET A 5 8.20 36.02 11.65
C MET A 5 7.65 34.76 12.30
N LYS A 6 6.35 34.58 12.26
CA LYS A 6 5.71 33.32 12.59
C LYS A 6 6.12 32.32 11.49
N TYR A 7 7.20 31.61 11.74
CA TYR A 7 7.59 30.50 10.87
C TYR A 7 6.43 29.51 10.83
N SER A 8 5.98 29.16 9.62
CA SER A 8 4.94 28.15 9.47
C SER A 8 5.46 26.79 9.97
N ILE A 9 4.59 26.00 10.57
CA ILE A 9 4.93 24.64 11.07
C ILE A 9 5.59 23.81 9.95
N CYS A 10 5.16 23.99 8.69
CA CYS A 10 5.76 23.34 7.51
C CYS A 10 7.24 23.68 7.36
N PHE A 11 7.64 24.92 7.60
CA PHE A 11 9.02 25.34 7.43
C PHE A 11 9.92 24.80 8.55
N ILE A 12 9.43 24.82 9.79
CA ILE A 12 10.17 24.27 10.94
C ILE A 12 10.37 22.76 10.77
N SER A 13 9.33 22.03 10.41
CA SER A 13 9.40 20.57 10.20
C SER A 13 10.26 20.21 8.99
N PHE A 14 10.20 20.98 7.89
CA PHE A 14 11.10 20.82 6.76
C PHE A 14 12.57 20.94 7.18
N PHE A 15 12.91 22.01 7.90
CA PHE A 15 14.30 22.27 8.31
C PHE A 15 14.81 21.18 9.27
N PHE A 16 13.97 20.74 10.21
CA PHE A 16 14.32 19.67 11.13
C PHE A 16 14.61 18.35 10.39
N LEU A 17 13.74 17.93 9.49
CA LEU A 17 13.93 16.69 8.72
C LEU A 17 15.12 16.77 7.75
N PHE A 18 15.33 17.94 7.16
CA PHE A 18 16.49 18.16 6.29
C PHE A 18 17.82 18.09 7.07
N LEU A 19 17.84 18.62 8.29
CA LEU A 19 18.99 18.51 9.18
C LEU A 19 19.27 17.06 9.56
N MET A 20 18.24 16.29 9.92
CA MET A 20 18.35 14.86 10.20
C MET A 20 18.84 14.07 8.98
N MET A 21 18.41 14.44 7.78
CA MET A 21 18.90 13.85 6.53
C MET A 21 20.40 14.06 6.35
N MET A 22 20.89 15.31 6.53
CA MET A 22 22.30 15.63 6.40
C MET A 22 23.16 14.88 7.43
N MET A 23 22.71 14.80 8.67
CA MET A 23 23.40 14.03 9.72
C MET A 23 23.52 12.54 9.34
N ASN A 24 22.42 11.92 8.91
CA ASN A 24 22.45 10.50 8.51
C ASN A 24 23.33 10.27 7.27
N PHE A 25 23.41 11.22 6.35
CA PHE A 25 24.29 11.16 5.18
C PHE A 25 25.78 11.08 5.60
N PHE A 26 26.22 11.95 6.53
CA PHE A 26 27.59 11.92 7.01
C PHE A 26 27.90 10.63 7.80
N PHE A 27 26.98 10.18 8.68
CA PHE A 27 27.14 8.93 9.39
C PHE A 27 27.23 7.74 8.44
N MET A 28 26.39 7.71 7.41
CA MET A 28 26.39 6.65 6.40
C MET A 28 27.76 6.54 5.70
N ILE A 29 28.33 7.66 5.23
CA ILE A 29 29.67 7.65 4.63
C ILE A 29 30.71 7.11 5.61
N TYR A 30 30.67 7.56 6.84
CA TYR A 30 31.60 7.09 7.88
C TYR A 30 31.48 5.58 8.13
N PHE A 31 30.26 5.03 8.16
CA PHE A 31 30.02 3.60 8.37
C PHE A 31 30.45 2.76 7.18
N ILE A 32 30.25 3.23 5.95
CA ILE A 32 30.72 2.53 4.75
C ILE A 32 32.24 2.50 4.67
N MET A 33 32.91 3.63 5.01
CA MET A 33 34.38 3.70 4.95
C MET A 33 35.07 2.81 5.97
N ASN A 34 34.44 2.55 7.11
CA ASN A 34 35.03 1.78 8.22
C ASN A 34 34.41 0.39 8.40
N ASP A 35 33.48 -0.03 7.54
CA ASP A 35 32.70 -1.28 7.65
C ASP A 35 32.11 -1.50 9.05
N MET A 36 31.61 -0.41 9.68
CA MET A 36 31.14 -0.44 11.06
C MET A 36 29.67 -0.86 11.13
N VAL A 37 29.37 -1.71 12.12
CA VAL A 37 27.99 -2.05 12.53
C VAL A 37 27.89 -1.82 14.04
N ILE A 38 26.93 -1.00 14.46
CA ILE A 38 26.70 -0.71 15.87
C ILE A 38 25.34 -1.29 16.27
N MET A 39 25.35 -2.16 17.28
CA MET A 39 24.14 -2.68 17.90
C MET A 39 24.09 -2.20 19.35
N MET A 40 22.97 -1.55 19.71
CA MET A 40 22.70 -1.08 21.07
C MET A 40 21.44 -1.77 21.57
N GLU A 41 21.49 -2.32 22.77
CA GLU A 41 20.37 -2.98 23.41
C GLU A 41 19.99 -2.24 24.70
N TRP A 42 18.71 -1.95 24.82
CA TRP A 42 18.12 -1.35 26.02
C TRP A 42 17.06 -2.28 26.56
N GLU A 43 17.30 -2.86 27.71
CA GLU A 43 16.35 -3.71 28.42
C GLU A 43 15.18 -2.86 28.95
N ILE A 44 13.95 -3.24 28.55
CA ILE A 44 12.73 -2.59 29.01
C ILE A 44 12.17 -3.33 30.22
N ILE A 45 12.04 -4.65 30.11
CA ILE A 45 11.46 -5.50 31.16
C ILE A 45 12.15 -6.88 31.09
N SER A 46 12.50 -7.44 32.26
CA SER A 46 12.96 -8.83 32.40
C SER A 46 11.90 -9.68 33.10
N PHE A 47 11.60 -10.84 32.51
CA PHE A 47 10.71 -11.85 33.10
C PHE A 47 11.47 -13.15 33.28
N ASN A 48 11.83 -13.50 34.50
CA ASN A 48 12.59 -14.71 34.83
C ASN A 48 13.88 -14.84 33.95
N SER A 49 13.85 -15.72 32.96
CA SER A 49 14.98 -15.96 32.03
C SER A 49 14.85 -15.18 30.71
N LEU A 50 13.76 -14.45 30.47
CA LEU A 50 13.50 -13.71 29.24
C LEU A 50 13.59 -12.21 29.48
N SER A 51 14.30 -11.48 28.61
CA SER A 51 14.34 -10.03 28.62
C SER A 51 13.72 -9.46 27.35
N ILE A 52 12.82 -8.50 27.51
CA ILE A 52 12.30 -7.68 26.41
C ILE A 52 13.25 -6.51 26.23
N VAL A 53 13.96 -6.51 25.12
CA VAL A 53 14.99 -5.53 24.80
C VAL A 53 14.53 -4.67 23.64
N MET A 54 14.70 -3.37 23.72
CA MET A 54 14.64 -2.49 22.56
C MET A 54 16.06 -2.42 21.98
N SER A 55 16.24 -3.07 20.84
CA SER A 55 17.52 -3.10 20.15
C SER A 55 17.51 -2.07 19.00
N ILE A 56 18.65 -1.44 18.80
CA ILE A 56 18.91 -0.44 17.77
C ILE A 56 20.10 -0.92 16.97
N LEU A 57 19.89 -1.16 15.67
CA LEU A 57 20.92 -1.56 14.73
C LEU A 57 21.21 -0.41 13.78
N LEU A 58 22.45 0.09 13.81
CA LEU A 58 22.96 1.08 12.87
C LEU A 58 23.99 0.42 11.96
N ASP A 59 23.65 0.26 10.72
CA ASP A 59 24.49 -0.23 9.64
C ASP A 59 24.30 0.64 8.39
N TRP A 60 25.08 0.42 7.36
CA TRP A 60 25.01 1.19 6.12
C TRP A 60 23.61 1.13 5.47
N MET A 61 22.91 -0.03 5.54
CA MET A 61 21.56 -0.17 4.99
C MET A 61 20.54 0.66 5.77
N SER A 62 20.56 0.63 7.10
CA SER A 62 19.62 1.39 7.93
C SER A 62 19.82 2.90 7.73
N LEU A 63 21.07 3.37 7.75
CA LEU A 63 21.41 4.79 7.60
C LEU A 63 21.03 5.33 6.20
N LEU A 64 21.31 4.56 5.14
CA LEU A 64 20.90 4.91 3.79
C LEU A 64 19.39 5.03 3.69
N PHE A 65 18.65 4.06 4.17
CA PHE A 65 17.20 4.09 4.07
C PHE A 65 16.58 5.24 4.88
N MET A 66 17.07 5.48 6.10
CA MET A 66 16.65 6.64 6.90
C MET A 66 16.93 7.97 6.19
N MET A 67 18.12 8.15 5.62
CA MET A 67 18.48 9.35 4.86
C MET A 67 17.47 9.61 3.74
N TYR A 68 17.11 8.60 2.94
CA TYR A 68 16.15 8.74 1.85
C TYR A 68 14.73 9.05 2.34
N VAL A 69 14.30 8.42 3.43
CA VAL A 69 12.98 8.72 4.01
C VAL A 69 12.92 10.16 4.53
N PHE A 70 13.97 10.66 5.19
CA PHE A 70 14.04 12.05 5.64
C PHE A 70 14.10 13.05 4.47
N LEU A 71 14.80 12.71 3.39
CA LEU A 71 14.85 13.56 2.21
C LEU A 71 13.45 13.68 1.58
N ILE A 72 12.79 12.55 1.30
CA ILE A 72 11.46 12.57 0.67
C ILE A 72 10.45 13.27 1.58
N SER A 73 10.45 12.97 2.89
CA SER A 73 9.51 13.58 3.83
C SER A 73 9.70 15.08 3.98
N SER A 74 10.95 15.57 4.01
CA SER A 74 11.24 17.02 4.06
C SER A 74 10.68 17.72 2.84
N VAL A 75 10.94 17.19 1.64
CA VAL A 75 10.47 17.77 0.38
C VAL A 75 8.94 17.73 0.28
N VAL A 76 8.31 16.63 0.69
CA VAL A 76 6.84 16.50 0.68
C VAL A 76 6.18 17.49 1.66
N ILE A 77 6.74 17.72 2.84
CA ILE A 77 6.21 18.71 3.79
C ILE A 77 6.35 20.13 3.23
N TYR A 78 7.46 20.44 2.57
CA TYR A 78 7.63 21.73 1.92
C TYR A 78 6.62 21.93 0.78
N TYR A 79 6.38 20.92 -0.03
CA TYR A 79 5.36 20.88 -1.08
C TYR A 79 3.94 21.04 -0.52
N SER A 80 3.63 20.38 0.60
CA SER A 80 2.30 20.39 1.20
C SER A 80 1.85 21.78 1.69
N LYS A 81 2.77 22.71 1.91
CA LYS A 81 2.45 24.07 2.32
C LYS A 81 1.55 24.80 1.33
N SER A 82 1.80 24.65 0.03
CA SER A 82 0.99 25.25 -1.02
C SER A 82 -0.16 24.36 -1.45
N TYR A 83 0.07 23.04 -1.58
CA TYR A 83 -0.96 22.09 -1.99
C TYR A 83 -2.16 22.05 -1.03
N MET A 84 -1.94 22.13 0.28
CA MET A 84 -2.97 22.08 1.32
C MET A 84 -3.36 23.48 1.84
N MET A 85 -3.14 24.54 1.05
CA MET A 85 -3.39 25.93 1.49
C MET A 85 -4.88 26.18 1.77
N SER A 86 -5.78 25.48 1.08
CA SER A 86 -7.24 25.58 1.28
C SER A 86 -7.74 24.89 2.56
N GLU A 87 -6.90 24.03 3.18
CA GLU A 87 -7.31 23.22 4.34
C GLU A 87 -7.14 23.97 5.66
N LEU A 88 -8.18 23.97 6.50
CA LEU A 88 -8.18 24.66 7.80
C LEU A 88 -7.24 23.99 8.83
N ASN A 89 -7.07 22.67 8.76
CA ASN A 89 -6.35 21.87 9.76
C ASN A 89 -4.96 21.41 9.29
N LEU A 90 -4.20 22.28 8.65
CA LEU A 90 -2.86 21.98 8.11
C LEU A 90 -1.88 21.48 9.19
N SER A 91 -1.95 22.01 10.42
CA SER A 91 -1.12 21.57 11.54
C SER A 91 -1.33 20.10 11.90
N ARG A 92 -2.59 19.64 11.92
CA ARG A 92 -2.95 18.23 12.16
C ARG A 92 -2.35 17.33 11.07
N PHE A 93 -2.42 17.77 9.82
CA PHE A 93 -1.84 17.04 8.69
C PHE A 93 -0.34 16.83 8.87
N ILE A 94 0.41 17.88 9.18
CA ILE A 94 1.87 17.82 9.33
C ILE A 94 2.27 16.93 10.51
N ILE A 95 1.58 17.02 11.64
CA ILE A 95 1.85 16.17 12.81
C ILE A 95 1.64 14.70 12.45
N LEU A 96 0.58 14.35 11.73
CA LEU A 96 0.36 12.98 11.26
C LEU A 96 1.47 12.50 10.32
N VAL A 97 1.96 13.35 9.42
CA VAL A 97 3.09 13.03 8.55
C VAL A 97 4.37 12.80 9.36
N LEU A 98 4.64 13.64 10.35
CA LEU A 98 5.81 13.46 11.24
C LEU A 98 5.72 12.17 12.06
N LEU A 99 4.55 11.83 12.61
CA LEU A 99 4.32 10.56 13.32
C LEU A 99 4.52 9.35 12.39
N PHE A 100 4.12 9.48 11.13
CA PHE A 100 4.38 8.45 10.12
C PHE A 100 5.87 8.26 9.86
N VAL A 101 6.64 9.33 9.69
CA VAL A 101 8.10 9.28 9.54
C VAL A 101 8.75 8.66 10.77
N PHE A 102 8.31 9.04 11.97
CA PHE A 102 8.83 8.49 13.22
C PHE A 102 8.58 6.97 13.33
N SER A 103 7.37 6.49 13.00
CA SER A 103 7.07 5.05 13.03
C SER A 103 7.92 4.27 12.00
N MET A 104 8.24 4.89 10.86
CA MET A 104 9.13 4.29 9.87
C MET A 104 10.57 4.18 10.39
N MET A 105 11.06 5.21 11.11
CA MET A 105 12.39 5.16 11.73
C MET A 105 12.52 4.02 12.74
N LEU A 106 11.51 3.83 13.58
CA LEU A 106 11.48 2.73 14.53
C LEU A 106 11.58 1.37 13.84
N LEU A 107 10.89 1.20 12.71
CA LEU A 107 10.93 -0.04 11.94
C LEU A 107 12.32 -0.27 11.31
N ILE A 108 12.96 0.75 10.77
CA ILE A 108 14.25 0.63 10.08
C ILE A 108 15.39 0.25 11.05
N ILE A 109 15.37 0.85 12.23
CA ILE A 109 16.46 0.73 13.21
C ILE A 109 16.35 -0.59 14.00
N SER A 110 15.17 -1.18 14.13
CA SER A 110 14.92 -2.29 15.05
C SER A 110 15.29 -3.67 14.46
N PRO A 111 16.25 -4.41 15.05
CA PRO A 111 16.55 -5.80 14.72
C PRO A 111 15.78 -6.81 15.58
N ASN A 112 14.93 -6.39 16.49
CA ASN A 112 14.11 -7.25 17.34
C ASN A 112 12.67 -7.28 16.81
N ILE A 113 12.01 -8.44 16.77
CA ILE A 113 10.67 -8.59 16.22
C ILE A 113 9.63 -7.80 17.00
N ILE A 114 9.77 -7.70 18.34
CA ILE A 114 8.88 -6.90 19.19
C ILE A 114 9.01 -5.40 18.87
N SER A 115 10.22 -4.90 18.69
CA SER A 115 10.43 -3.49 18.33
C SER A 115 10.04 -3.20 16.88
N ILE A 116 10.19 -4.18 15.97
CA ILE A 116 9.62 -4.08 14.61
C ILE A 116 8.10 -3.94 14.67
N LEU A 117 7.41 -4.73 15.49
CA LEU A 117 5.95 -4.65 15.64
C LEU A 117 5.51 -3.24 16.05
N LEU A 118 6.23 -2.57 16.95
CA LEU A 118 5.90 -1.20 17.37
C LEU A 118 5.95 -0.22 16.18
N GLY A 119 6.99 -0.29 15.36
CA GLY A 119 7.07 0.51 14.13
C GLY A 119 6.03 0.11 13.08
N TRP A 120 5.78 -1.18 12.94
CA TRP A 120 4.84 -1.77 11.98
C TRP A 120 3.39 -1.37 12.27
N ASP A 121 2.94 -1.47 13.52
CA ASP A 121 1.60 -1.04 13.95
C ASP A 121 1.44 0.48 13.90
N GLY A 122 2.48 1.23 14.29
CA GLY A 122 2.50 2.68 14.16
C GLY A 122 2.27 3.13 12.71
N LEU A 123 2.95 2.51 11.75
CA LEU A 123 2.73 2.77 10.33
C LEU A 123 1.29 2.46 9.89
N GLY A 124 0.74 1.34 10.34
CA GLY A 124 -0.63 0.94 10.03
C GLY A 124 -1.68 1.94 10.53
N LEU A 125 -1.59 2.34 11.79
CA LEU A 125 -2.51 3.30 12.40
C LEU A 125 -2.43 4.69 11.78
N VAL A 126 -1.22 5.22 11.62
CA VAL A 126 -1.05 6.58 11.09
C VAL A 126 -1.44 6.63 9.61
N SER A 127 -1.15 5.59 8.82
CA SER A 127 -1.61 5.52 7.43
C SER A 127 -3.13 5.50 7.31
N TYR A 128 -3.82 4.79 8.19
CA TYR A 128 -5.28 4.81 8.27
C TYR A 128 -5.82 6.24 8.52
N CYS A 129 -5.26 6.96 9.50
CA CYS A 129 -5.65 8.34 9.79
C CYS A 129 -5.40 9.28 8.59
N LEU A 130 -4.30 9.07 7.85
CA LEU A 130 -3.98 9.87 6.67
C LEU A 130 -4.88 9.57 5.47
N VAL A 131 -5.32 8.32 5.28
CA VAL A 131 -6.27 7.95 4.21
C VAL A 131 -7.65 8.55 4.45
N ILE A 132 -8.10 8.60 5.71
CA ILE A 132 -9.42 9.17 6.08
C ILE A 132 -9.41 10.70 6.19
N TYR A 133 -8.30 11.36 5.90
CA TYR A 133 -8.15 12.79 6.15
C TYR A 133 -9.32 13.65 5.64
N TYR A 134 -9.85 13.38 4.44
CA TYR A 134 -10.98 14.11 3.85
C TYR A 134 -12.38 13.73 4.38
N GLN A 135 -12.51 12.71 5.22
CA GLN A 135 -13.75 12.28 5.88
C GLN A 135 -14.96 12.05 4.93
N ASN A 136 -14.72 11.61 3.70
CA ASN A 136 -15.74 11.24 2.72
C ASN A 136 -16.07 9.74 2.81
N LEU A 137 -17.26 9.31 2.37
CA LEU A 137 -17.63 7.88 2.33
C LEU A 137 -16.59 7.03 1.57
N LYS A 138 -16.07 7.54 0.46
CA LYS A 138 -15.01 6.88 -0.31
C LYS A 138 -13.73 6.71 0.50
N SER A 139 -13.31 7.72 1.26
CA SER A 139 -12.12 7.66 2.11
C SER A 139 -12.31 6.75 3.33
N TYR A 140 -13.52 6.69 3.93
CA TYR A 140 -13.83 5.74 5.00
C TYR A 140 -13.75 4.29 4.54
N ASN A 141 -14.37 3.97 3.41
CA ASN A 141 -14.32 2.61 2.85
C ASN A 141 -12.89 2.20 2.48
N ALA A 142 -12.13 3.10 1.87
CA ALA A 142 -10.73 2.88 1.56
C ALA A 142 -9.88 2.70 2.83
N GLY A 143 -10.10 3.51 3.86
CA GLY A 143 -9.43 3.43 5.15
C GLY A 143 -9.70 2.10 5.85
N MET A 144 -10.95 1.64 5.90
CA MET A 144 -11.30 0.34 6.50
C MET A 144 -10.62 -0.82 5.76
N LEU A 145 -10.62 -0.80 4.44
CA LEU A 145 -9.97 -1.83 3.64
C LEU A 145 -8.45 -1.87 3.91
N THR A 146 -7.78 -0.70 3.96
CA THR A 146 -6.34 -0.63 4.26
C THR A 146 -6.03 -1.09 5.69
N ALA A 147 -6.85 -0.72 6.67
CA ALA A 147 -6.66 -1.12 8.05
C ALA A 147 -6.82 -2.64 8.22
N LEU A 148 -7.91 -3.22 7.71
CA LEU A 148 -8.19 -4.65 7.88
C LEU A 148 -7.18 -5.52 7.13
N SER A 149 -6.78 -5.17 5.90
CA SER A 149 -5.77 -5.92 5.15
C SER A 149 -4.40 -5.90 5.83
N ASN A 150 -3.99 -4.76 6.40
CA ASN A 150 -2.74 -4.66 7.15
C ASN A 150 -2.78 -5.43 8.46
N ARG A 151 -3.94 -5.49 9.15
CA ARG A 151 -4.10 -6.28 10.40
C ARG A 151 -3.86 -7.77 10.22
N ILE A 152 -4.12 -8.32 9.03
CA ILE A 152 -3.75 -9.71 8.72
C ILE A 152 -2.23 -9.91 8.90
N GLY A 153 -1.41 -8.98 8.38
CA GLY A 153 0.04 -9.03 8.56
C GLY A 153 0.48 -8.92 10.03
N ASP A 154 -0.20 -8.08 10.80
CA ASP A 154 0.07 -7.89 12.23
C ASP A 154 -0.15 -9.20 13.01
N VAL A 155 -1.21 -9.96 12.70
CA VAL A 155 -1.48 -11.28 13.30
C VAL A 155 -0.35 -12.25 13.03
N PHE A 156 0.18 -12.29 11.80
CA PHE A 156 1.31 -13.16 11.47
C PHE A 156 2.59 -12.78 12.23
N ILE A 157 2.87 -11.50 12.42
CA ILE A 157 4.01 -11.06 13.24
C ILE A 157 3.81 -11.46 14.71
N LEU A 158 2.61 -11.37 15.27
CA LEU A 158 2.31 -11.83 16.64
C LEU A 158 2.54 -13.34 16.80
N ILE A 159 2.17 -14.14 15.79
CA ILE A 159 2.47 -15.59 15.77
C ILE A 159 3.98 -15.81 15.73
N VAL A 160 4.72 -15.04 14.93
CA VAL A 160 6.19 -15.11 14.88
C VAL A 160 6.79 -14.80 16.24
N ILE A 161 6.32 -13.78 16.94
CA ILE A 161 6.79 -13.44 18.31
C ILE A 161 6.60 -14.62 19.25
N SER A 162 5.46 -15.32 19.18
CA SER A 162 5.21 -16.48 20.03
C SER A 162 6.12 -17.67 19.70
N TRP A 163 6.41 -17.94 18.43
CA TRP A 163 7.30 -19.00 18.01
C TRP A 163 8.78 -18.72 18.32
N MET A 164 9.20 -17.45 18.28
CA MET A 164 10.57 -17.06 18.64
C MET A 164 10.91 -17.30 20.12
N LEU A 165 9.91 -17.46 20.99
CA LEU A 165 10.13 -17.87 22.38
C LEU A 165 10.90 -19.18 22.50
N ASN A 166 10.76 -20.10 21.55
CA ASN A 166 11.48 -21.38 21.54
C ASN A 166 13.01 -21.19 21.48
N TYR A 167 13.47 -20.09 20.90
CA TYR A 167 14.90 -19.74 20.80
C TYR A 167 15.43 -18.93 22.00
N GLY A 168 14.56 -18.52 22.92
CA GLY A 168 14.95 -17.82 24.16
C GLY A 168 15.14 -16.31 24.02
N SER A 169 15.11 -15.73 22.81
CA SER A 169 15.12 -14.28 22.60
C SER A 169 14.44 -13.89 21.30
N TRP A 170 14.04 -12.61 21.20
CA TRP A 170 13.38 -12.05 20.02
C TRP A 170 14.34 -11.34 19.06
N ASN A 171 15.64 -11.32 19.35
CA ASN A 171 16.67 -10.77 18.48
C ASN A 171 17.01 -11.78 17.39
N TYR A 172 16.34 -11.72 16.25
CA TYR A 172 16.46 -12.70 15.17
C TYR A 172 17.85 -12.71 14.52
N VAL A 173 18.58 -11.59 14.54
CA VAL A 173 19.88 -11.43 13.85
C VAL A 173 20.88 -12.50 14.28
N PHE A 174 20.88 -12.91 15.56
CA PHE A 174 21.81 -13.91 16.10
C PHE A 174 21.49 -15.34 15.63
N TYR A 175 20.27 -15.61 15.20
CA TYR A 175 19.81 -16.95 14.85
C TYR A 175 19.79 -17.21 13.34
N LEU A 176 19.83 -16.16 12.50
CA LEU A 176 19.65 -16.26 11.05
C LEU A 176 20.61 -17.23 10.37
N GLU A 177 21.90 -17.28 10.79
CA GLU A 177 22.90 -18.11 10.14
C GLU A 177 22.92 -19.55 10.67
N PHE A 178 22.61 -19.75 11.95
CA PHE A 178 22.77 -21.03 12.62
C PHE A 178 21.55 -21.94 12.55
N MET A 179 20.35 -21.37 12.47
CA MET A 179 19.09 -22.10 12.60
C MET A 179 18.30 -22.20 11.29
N THR A 180 18.95 -22.03 10.14
CA THR A 180 18.31 -22.00 8.82
C THR A 180 17.53 -23.27 8.48
N ASN A 181 18.00 -24.44 8.93
CA ASN A 181 17.40 -25.74 8.60
C ASN A 181 16.37 -26.23 9.63
N ASP A 182 16.14 -25.49 10.70
CA ASP A 182 15.19 -25.87 11.74
C ASP A 182 13.75 -25.72 11.24
N TRP A 183 12.90 -26.71 11.54
CA TRP A 183 11.50 -26.68 11.16
C TRP A 183 10.74 -25.48 11.76
N GLU A 184 11.05 -25.12 13.00
CA GLU A 184 10.47 -23.96 13.67
C GLU A 184 10.84 -22.65 12.95
N MET A 185 12.11 -22.53 12.55
CA MET A 185 12.57 -21.36 11.80
C MET A 185 11.95 -21.29 10.39
N MET A 186 11.71 -22.42 9.74
CA MET A 186 10.97 -22.45 8.47
C MET A 186 9.54 -21.97 8.64
N MET A 187 8.86 -22.32 9.74
CA MET A 187 7.52 -21.80 10.03
C MET A 187 7.53 -20.30 10.28
N ILE A 188 8.48 -19.80 11.07
CA ILE A 188 8.69 -18.36 11.30
C ILE A 188 8.87 -17.63 9.97
N GLY A 189 9.75 -18.15 9.10
CA GLY A 189 9.99 -17.56 7.78
C GLY A 189 8.76 -17.50 6.89
N SER A 190 7.95 -18.55 6.89
CA SER A 190 6.69 -18.56 6.13
C SER A 190 5.70 -17.48 6.59
N MET A 191 5.57 -17.29 7.91
CA MET A 191 4.70 -16.25 8.49
C MET A 191 5.23 -14.83 8.20
N ILE A 192 6.54 -14.62 8.24
CA ILE A 192 7.18 -13.34 7.87
C ILE A 192 6.94 -13.02 6.39
N ILE A 193 7.03 -14.00 5.49
CA ILE A 193 6.73 -13.80 4.06
C ILE A 193 5.28 -13.33 3.89
N ILE A 194 4.31 -13.97 4.55
CA ILE A 194 2.90 -13.57 4.45
C ILE A 194 2.70 -12.16 5.02
N ALA A 195 3.31 -11.84 6.17
CA ALA A 195 3.27 -10.49 6.75
C ALA A 195 3.84 -9.44 5.78
N ALA A 196 4.96 -9.73 5.13
CA ALA A 196 5.57 -8.84 4.15
C ALA A 196 4.68 -8.66 2.90
N MET A 197 3.98 -9.71 2.45
CA MET A 197 3.05 -9.66 1.31
C MET A 197 1.86 -8.74 1.59
N THR A 198 1.38 -8.63 2.80
CA THR A 198 0.26 -7.73 3.15
C THR A 198 0.65 -6.26 2.98
N LYS A 199 1.79 -5.84 3.49
CA LYS A 199 2.27 -4.45 3.36
C LYS A 199 2.75 -4.13 1.95
N SER A 200 3.43 -5.06 1.27
CA SER A 200 3.88 -4.86 -0.11
C SER A 200 2.77 -5.05 -1.15
N ALA A 201 1.53 -5.23 -0.73
CA ALA A 201 0.35 -5.34 -1.58
C ALA A 201 0.46 -6.44 -2.66
N GLN A 202 1.08 -7.59 -2.35
CA GLN A 202 1.14 -8.72 -3.26
C GLN A 202 -0.20 -9.47 -3.34
N ILE A 203 -0.43 -10.27 -4.38
CA ILE A 203 -1.60 -11.14 -4.45
C ILE A 203 -1.56 -12.09 -3.25
N PRO A 204 -2.66 -12.25 -2.47
CA PRO A 204 -4.05 -11.76 -2.68
C PRO A 204 -4.37 -10.38 -2.09
N PHE A 205 -3.42 -9.69 -1.46
CA PHE A 205 -3.64 -8.45 -0.71
C PHE A 205 -3.45 -7.16 -1.55
N SER A 206 -3.57 -7.23 -2.88
CA SER A 206 -3.25 -6.10 -3.78
C SER A 206 -4.31 -4.98 -3.81
N SER A 207 -5.54 -5.24 -3.38
CA SER A 207 -6.69 -4.35 -3.55
C SER A 207 -6.63 -3.05 -2.75
N TRP A 208 -5.96 -3.03 -1.59
CA TRP A 208 -5.94 -1.88 -0.71
C TRP A 208 -5.13 -0.70 -1.27
N LEU A 209 -4.06 -0.96 -2.07
CA LEU A 209 -3.17 0.09 -2.54
C LEU A 209 -3.86 1.07 -3.50
N PRO A 210 -4.59 0.64 -4.56
CA PRO A 210 -5.36 1.57 -5.40
C PRO A 210 -6.52 2.24 -4.65
N ALA A 211 -7.14 1.57 -3.68
CA ALA A 211 -8.20 2.16 -2.86
C ALA A 211 -7.66 3.31 -1.98
N ALA A 212 -6.44 3.16 -1.44
CA ALA A 212 -5.77 4.16 -0.62
C ALA A 212 -5.47 5.49 -1.36
N MET A 213 -5.56 5.53 -2.70
CA MET A 213 -5.41 6.78 -3.48
C MET A 213 -6.52 7.81 -3.26
N ALA A 214 -7.52 7.51 -2.43
CA ALA A 214 -8.47 8.50 -1.92
C ALA A 214 -7.80 9.58 -1.03
N ALA A 215 -6.58 9.33 -0.55
CA ALA A 215 -5.78 10.26 0.22
C ALA A 215 -5.31 11.48 -0.60
N PRO A 216 -4.92 12.60 0.08
CA PRO A 216 -4.25 13.73 -0.57
C PRO A 216 -2.95 13.31 -1.27
N THR A 217 -2.57 14.00 -2.36
CA THR A 217 -1.36 13.64 -3.15
C THR A 217 -0.05 13.68 -2.36
N PRO A 218 0.19 14.59 -1.39
CA PRO A 218 1.41 14.52 -0.56
C PRO A 218 1.49 13.22 0.27
N VAL A 219 0.35 12.69 0.71
CA VAL A 219 0.29 11.40 1.42
C VAL A 219 0.62 10.25 0.47
N SER A 220 0.04 10.25 -0.73
CA SER A 220 0.34 9.20 -1.71
C SER A 220 1.80 9.20 -2.13
N ALA A 221 2.44 10.38 -2.24
CA ALA A 221 3.86 10.51 -2.55
C ALA A 221 4.78 9.95 -1.45
N LEU A 222 4.43 10.06 -0.18
CA LEU A 222 5.25 9.60 0.93
C LEU A 222 4.85 8.20 1.39
N VAL A 223 3.56 7.99 1.70
CA VAL A 223 3.08 6.75 2.34
C VAL A 223 3.05 5.58 1.35
N HIS A 224 2.39 5.77 0.21
CA HIS A 224 2.07 4.67 -0.70
C HIS A 224 3.14 4.41 -1.76
N SER A 225 4.08 5.35 -2.01
CA SER A 225 5.16 5.14 -2.97
C SER A 225 6.48 4.72 -2.35
N SER A 226 6.91 5.35 -1.25
CA SER A 226 8.29 5.25 -0.79
C SER A 226 8.48 4.59 0.57
N THR A 227 7.44 4.45 1.41
CA THR A 227 7.67 4.04 2.81
C THR A 227 6.81 2.87 3.28
N LEU A 228 5.48 2.98 3.37
CA LEU A 228 4.65 1.92 3.94
C LEU A 228 4.78 0.60 3.17
N VAL A 229 4.74 0.68 1.86
CA VAL A 229 4.78 -0.51 0.99
C VAL A 229 6.19 -1.11 0.95
N THR A 230 7.21 -0.26 1.04
CA THR A 230 8.61 -0.69 1.08
C THR A 230 9.02 -1.29 2.43
N ALA A 231 8.24 -1.06 3.50
CA ALA A 231 8.46 -1.70 4.80
C ALA A 231 8.42 -3.23 4.72
N GLY A 232 7.49 -3.79 3.92
CA GLY A 232 7.45 -5.24 3.68
C GLY A 232 8.67 -5.77 2.94
N VAL A 233 9.16 -5.05 1.94
CA VAL A 233 10.38 -5.37 1.20
C VAL A 233 11.60 -5.32 2.12
N TYR A 234 11.71 -4.26 2.93
CA TYR A 234 12.82 -4.07 3.86
C TYR A 234 12.88 -5.17 4.92
N LEU A 235 11.72 -5.59 5.43
CA LEU A 235 11.64 -6.71 6.37
C LEU A 235 12.23 -7.99 5.76
N LEU A 236 11.87 -8.34 4.52
CA LEU A 236 12.42 -9.53 3.85
C LEU A 236 13.91 -9.39 3.52
N ILE A 237 14.40 -8.17 3.22
CA ILE A 237 15.84 -7.93 3.05
C ILE A 237 16.59 -8.32 4.33
N ARG A 238 16.08 -7.92 5.50
CA ARG A 238 16.69 -8.23 6.80
C ARG A 238 16.63 -9.72 7.15
N PHE A 239 15.59 -10.41 6.73
CA PHE A 239 15.42 -11.85 6.97
C PHE A 239 15.98 -12.74 5.84
N ASN A 240 16.65 -12.17 4.84
CA ASN A 240 17.01 -12.90 3.62
C ASN A 240 17.82 -14.18 3.90
N MET A 241 18.81 -14.13 4.79
CA MET A 241 19.66 -15.28 5.11
C MET A 241 18.87 -16.52 5.57
N MET A 242 17.80 -16.30 6.34
CA MET A 242 16.91 -17.37 6.79
C MET A 242 16.08 -17.97 5.66
N LEU A 243 15.77 -17.17 4.63
CA LEU A 243 14.81 -17.52 3.61
C LEU A 243 15.39 -18.30 2.43
N LEU A 244 16.73 -18.26 2.21
CA LEU A 244 17.39 -18.71 0.98
C LEU A 244 17.00 -20.13 0.52
N ASP A 245 16.87 -21.09 1.41
CA ASP A 245 16.60 -22.50 1.08
C ASP A 245 15.11 -22.92 1.22
N MET A 246 14.23 -21.96 1.52
CA MET A 246 12.82 -22.29 1.78
C MET A 246 11.99 -22.50 0.51
N PHE A 247 11.13 -23.51 0.54
CA PHE A 247 10.14 -23.74 -0.51
C PHE A 247 9.22 -22.52 -0.76
N PHE A 248 8.89 -21.80 0.30
CA PHE A 248 8.03 -20.61 0.25
C PHE A 248 8.61 -19.47 -0.60
N LEU A 249 9.93 -19.38 -0.77
CA LEU A 249 10.55 -18.41 -1.69
C LEU A 249 10.17 -18.66 -3.16
N LYS A 250 10.11 -19.94 -3.58
CA LYS A 250 9.69 -20.29 -4.94
C LYS A 250 8.24 -19.89 -5.18
N LEU A 251 7.38 -20.04 -4.17
CA LEU A 251 5.99 -19.61 -4.22
C LEU A 251 5.90 -18.08 -4.26
N LEU A 252 6.69 -17.39 -3.46
CA LEU A 252 6.80 -15.92 -3.48
C LEU A 252 7.22 -15.41 -4.86
N LEU A 253 8.19 -16.07 -5.51
CA LEU A 253 8.66 -15.72 -6.86
C LEU A 253 7.53 -15.79 -7.88
N LEU A 254 6.71 -16.82 -7.83
CA LEU A 254 5.56 -16.97 -8.73
C LEU A 254 4.50 -15.90 -8.44
N LEU A 255 4.13 -15.69 -7.16
CA LEU A 255 3.12 -14.70 -6.79
C LEU A 255 3.57 -13.27 -7.13
N SER A 256 4.83 -12.94 -6.89
CA SER A 256 5.37 -11.62 -7.23
C SER A 256 5.44 -11.40 -8.75
N GLY A 257 5.78 -12.42 -9.53
CA GLY A 257 5.69 -12.37 -10.99
C GLY A 257 4.27 -12.14 -11.51
N LEU A 258 3.29 -12.82 -10.92
CA LEU A 258 1.87 -12.62 -11.23
C LEU A 258 1.37 -11.22 -10.82
N THR A 259 1.84 -10.65 -9.69
CA THR A 259 1.49 -9.27 -9.31
C THR A 259 2.03 -8.25 -10.30
N MET A 260 3.26 -8.43 -10.79
CA MET A 260 3.82 -7.56 -11.84
C MET A 260 2.94 -7.57 -13.09
N PHE A 261 2.58 -8.76 -13.53
CA PHE A 261 1.78 -8.96 -14.75
C PHE A 261 0.36 -8.36 -14.58
N MET A 262 -0.34 -8.70 -13.51
CA MET A 262 -1.68 -8.20 -13.20
C MET A 262 -1.68 -6.66 -13.13
N ALA A 263 -0.76 -6.07 -12.38
CA ALA A 263 -0.67 -4.62 -12.20
C ALA A 263 -0.32 -3.90 -13.50
N GLY A 264 0.56 -4.47 -14.33
CA GLY A 264 0.92 -3.92 -15.63
C GLY A 264 -0.28 -3.87 -16.59
N ILE A 265 -1.09 -4.93 -16.62
CA ILE A 265 -2.30 -4.97 -17.45
C ILE A 265 -3.33 -4.00 -16.94
N SER A 266 -3.68 -4.04 -15.65
CA SER A 266 -4.71 -3.16 -15.09
C SER A 266 -4.37 -1.67 -15.22
N ALA A 267 -3.08 -1.30 -15.12
CA ALA A 267 -2.62 0.07 -15.36
C ALA A 267 -2.93 0.57 -16.77
N ASN A 268 -2.97 -0.32 -17.77
CA ASN A 268 -3.31 0.04 -19.15
C ASN A 268 -4.81 0.26 -19.39
N TYR A 269 -5.68 -0.24 -18.51
CA TYR A 269 -7.13 -0.02 -18.63
C TYR A 269 -7.63 1.16 -17.81
N GLU A 270 -6.93 1.53 -16.73
CA GLU A 270 -7.33 2.65 -15.87
C GLU A 270 -7.14 4.01 -16.54
N PHE A 271 -8.02 4.97 -16.19
CA PHE A 271 -7.98 6.35 -16.67
C PHE A 271 -7.64 7.37 -15.57
N ASP A 272 -7.77 7.00 -14.31
CA ASP A 272 -7.43 7.87 -13.18
C ASP A 272 -5.90 7.98 -13.04
N LEU A 273 -5.35 9.20 -13.13
CA LEU A 273 -3.91 9.47 -13.06
C LEU A 273 -3.28 8.89 -11.79
N LYS A 274 -3.88 9.14 -10.61
CA LYS A 274 -3.36 8.59 -9.34
C LYS A 274 -3.34 7.07 -9.33
N LYS A 275 -4.38 6.41 -9.85
CA LYS A 275 -4.46 4.95 -9.89
C LYS A 275 -3.44 4.34 -10.86
N ILE A 276 -3.20 4.96 -12.01
CA ILE A 276 -2.16 4.50 -12.95
C ILE A 276 -0.79 4.50 -12.27
N ILE A 277 -0.45 5.60 -11.59
CA ILE A 277 0.82 5.69 -10.85
C ILE A 277 0.86 4.67 -9.69
N ALA A 278 -0.25 4.42 -9.00
CA ALA A 278 -0.33 3.41 -7.95
C ALA A 278 -0.16 1.97 -8.47
N LEU A 279 -0.79 1.62 -9.58
CA LEU A 279 -0.61 0.31 -10.22
C LEU A 279 0.81 0.13 -10.74
N SER A 280 1.44 1.20 -11.21
CA SER A 280 2.84 1.17 -11.59
C SER A 280 3.78 1.03 -10.37
N THR A 281 3.43 1.52 -9.15
CA THR A 281 4.19 1.18 -7.93
C THR A 281 4.04 -0.30 -7.59
N LEU A 282 2.84 -0.84 -7.71
CA LEU A 282 2.56 -2.25 -7.42
C LEU A 282 3.36 -3.19 -8.35
N SER A 283 3.48 -2.85 -9.64
CA SER A 283 4.30 -3.64 -10.57
C SER A 283 5.80 -3.62 -10.18
N GLN A 284 6.35 -2.48 -9.76
CA GLN A 284 7.74 -2.39 -9.32
C GLN A 284 7.98 -3.11 -7.98
N LEU A 285 7.00 -3.10 -7.09
CA LEU A 285 7.07 -3.89 -5.84
C LEU A 285 7.09 -5.39 -6.12
N GLY A 286 6.29 -5.84 -7.09
CA GLY A 286 6.37 -7.22 -7.57
C GLY A 286 7.78 -7.57 -8.06
N LEU A 287 8.44 -6.66 -8.78
CA LEU A 287 9.82 -6.83 -9.23
C LEU A 287 10.80 -6.91 -8.04
N MET A 288 10.66 -6.06 -7.01
CA MET A 288 11.50 -6.12 -5.81
C MET A 288 11.32 -7.44 -5.05
N MET A 289 10.09 -7.88 -4.84
CA MET A 289 9.79 -9.13 -4.13
C MET A 289 10.30 -10.35 -4.89
N SER A 290 10.22 -10.33 -6.22
CA SER A 290 10.73 -11.42 -7.04
C SER A 290 12.25 -11.53 -7.05
N ILE A 291 12.98 -10.40 -6.97
CA ILE A 291 14.44 -10.39 -6.82
C ILE A 291 14.86 -10.92 -5.45
N LEU A 292 14.14 -10.53 -4.41
CA LEU A 292 14.37 -11.08 -3.07
C LEU A 292 14.19 -12.59 -3.03
N SER A 293 13.18 -13.10 -3.75
CA SER A 293 12.95 -14.53 -3.84
C SER A 293 14.03 -15.29 -4.64
N MET A 294 14.85 -14.57 -5.40
CA MET A 294 16.06 -15.10 -6.05
C MET A 294 17.32 -15.06 -5.15
N GLY A 295 17.20 -14.52 -3.93
CA GLY A 295 18.31 -14.42 -2.98
C GLY A 295 19.27 -13.26 -3.25
N LEU A 296 18.83 -12.17 -3.86
CA LEU A 296 19.63 -10.98 -4.18
C LEU A 296 19.14 -9.74 -3.40
N PRO A 297 19.41 -9.65 -2.08
CA PRO A 297 18.88 -8.57 -1.23
C PRO A 297 19.46 -7.19 -1.57
N ASP A 298 20.75 -7.11 -1.91
CA ASP A 298 21.42 -5.83 -2.20
C ASP A 298 20.84 -5.15 -3.44
N LEU A 299 20.52 -5.93 -4.47
CA LEU A 299 19.88 -5.42 -5.67
C LEU A 299 18.43 -4.98 -5.40
N ALA A 300 17.71 -5.72 -4.59
CA ALA A 300 16.37 -5.33 -4.18
C ALA A 300 16.40 -4.02 -3.39
N PHE A 301 17.36 -3.87 -2.48
CA PHE A 301 17.57 -2.64 -1.72
C PHE A 301 17.96 -1.46 -2.61
N PHE A 302 18.87 -1.67 -3.55
CA PHE A 302 19.26 -0.66 -4.53
C PHE A 302 18.06 -0.17 -5.35
N HIS A 303 17.26 -1.10 -5.88
CA HIS A 303 16.07 -0.73 -6.65
C HIS A 303 15.00 -0.06 -5.78
N LEU A 304 14.88 -0.44 -4.51
CA LEU A 304 13.97 0.21 -3.55
C LEU A 304 14.30 1.70 -3.40
N LEU A 305 15.57 2.06 -3.21
CA LEU A 305 15.99 3.44 -3.03
C LEU A 305 15.78 4.28 -4.29
N THR A 306 16.19 3.77 -5.47
CA THR A 306 15.97 4.48 -6.74
C THR A 306 14.49 4.64 -7.04
N HIS A 307 13.67 3.59 -6.81
CA HIS A 307 12.23 3.62 -6.99
C HIS A 307 11.55 4.70 -6.13
N ALA A 308 11.96 4.83 -4.87
CA ALA A 308 11.39 5.82 -3.97
C ALA A 308 11.52 7.25 -4.51
N MET A 309 12.65 7.58 -5.16
CA MET A 309 12.89 8.92 -5.70
C MET A 309 12.01 9.26 -6.90
N PHE A 310 12.05 8.45 -7.94
CA PHE A 310 11.28 8.78 -9.15
C PHE A 310 9.77 8.63 -8.93
N LYS A 311 9.32 7.78 -8.01
CA LYS A 311 7.88 7.68 -7.69
C LYS A 311 7.37 8.84 -6.86
N ALA A 312 8.14 9.29 -5.87
CA ALA A 312 7.78 10.50 -5.12
C ALA A 312 7.64 11.70 -6.07
N LEU A 313 8.57 11.84 -7.02
CA LEU A 313 8.50 12.90 -8.04
C LEU A 313 7.24 12.76 -8.91
N LEU A 314 6.93 11.55 -9.41
CA LEU A 314 5.71 11.30 -10.21
C LEU A 314 4.43 11.70 -9.49
N PHE A 315 4.28 11.33 -8.22
CA PHE A 315 3.10 11.70 -7.44
C PHE A 315 3.01 13.20 -7.17
N MET A 316 4.14 13.88 -6.94
CA MET A 316 4.12 15.33 -6.76
C MET A 316 3.77 16.06 -8.05
N CYS A 317 4.33 15.66 -9.19
CA CYS A 317 3.95 16.21 -10.50
C CYS A 317 2.46 15.97 -10.80
N ALA A 318 1.96 14.75 -10.56
CA ALA A 318 0.54 14.45 -10.70
C ALA A 318 -0.33 15.32 -9.77
N GLY A 319 0.15 15.60 -8.55
CA GLY A 319 -0.54 16.48 -7.62
C GLY A 319 -0.67 17.91 -8.14
N VAL A 320 0.41 18.49 -8.71
CA VAL A 320 0.33 19.82 -9.33
C VAL A 320 -0.65 19.83 -10.49
N ILE A 321 -0.60 18.84 -11.38
CA ILE A 321 -1.52 18.73 -12.51
C ILE A 321 -2.97 18.67 -12.03
N ILE A 322 -3.28 17.82 -11.06
CA ILE A 322 -4.64 17.68 -10.51
C ILE A 322 -5.10 18.99 -9.85
N HIS A 323 -4.23 19.65 -9.08
CA HIS A 323 -4.54 20.92 -8.42
C HIS A 323 -4.84 22.03 -9.43
N MET A 324 -4.06 22.14 -10.50
CA MET A 324 -4.28 23.13 -11.56
C MET A 324 -5.52 22.82 -12.40
N MET A 325 -5.91 21.55 -12.51
CA MET A 325 -7.10 21.07 -13.22
C MET A 325 -8.36 21.02 -12.33
N ASN A 326 -8.43 21.78 -11.22
CA ASN A 326 -9.57 21.80 -10.29
C ASN A 326 -10.02 20.39 -9.86
N ASP A 327 -9.10 19.57 -9.36
CA ASP A 327 -9.29 18.21 -8.84
C ASP A 327 -9.76 17.15 -9.88
N MET A 328 -9.68 17.45 -11.17
CA MET A 328 -9.90 16.44 -12.22
C MET A 328 -8.76 15.43 -12.23
N GLN A 329 -9.10 14.15 -12.17
CA GLN A 329 -8.13 13.05 -12.12
C GLN A 329 -8.09 12.21 -13.40
N ASP A 330 -9.10 12.34 -14.28
CA ASP A 330 -9.22 11.55 -15.51
C ASP A 330 -8.30 12.11 -16.61
N ILE A 331 -7.39 11.26 -17.12
CA ILE A 331 -6.42 11.62 -18.17
C ILE A 331 -7.07 11.96 -19.52
N ARG A 332 -8.30 11.50 -19.79
CA ARG A 332 -8.99 11.74 -21.07
C ARG A 332 -9.37 13.20 -21.30
N PHE A 333 -9.58 13.93 -20.21
CA PHE A 333 -9.89 15.37 -20.27
C PHE A 333 -8.64 16.24 -20.32
N MET A 334 -7.46 15.66 -20.02
CA MET A 334 -6.17 16.34 -20.05
C MET A 334 -5.62 16.32 -21.48
N GLY A 335 -4.64 17.17 -21.75
CA GLY A 335 -3.91 17.19 -23.03
C GLY A 335 -3.11 18.48 -23.15
N GLY A 336 -2.06 18.50 -23.98
CA GLY A 336 -1.23 19.67 -24.27
C GLY A 336 -0.62 20.37 -23.05
N ILE A 337 -0.51 19.69 -21.90
CA ILE A 337 -0.04 20.27 -20.63
C ILE A 337 1.37 20.84 -20.76
N SER A 338 2.19 20.27 -21.65
CA SER A 338 3.57 20.72 -21.88
C SER A 338 3.68 22.19 -22.32
N LEU A 339 2.64 22.72 -22.96
CA LEU A 339 2.61 24.12 -23.42
C LEU A 339 2.31 25.10 -22.28
N TYR A 340 1.47 24.69 -21.32
CA TYR A 340 0.97 25.57 -20.26
C TYR A 340 1.78 25.44 -18.96
N ILE A 341 2.26 24.23 -18.65
CA ILE A 341 2.98 23.89 -17.42
C ILE A 341 4.30 23.18 -17.77
N PRO A 342 5.32 23.91 -18.31
CA PRO A 342 6.52 23.29 -18.89
C PRO A 342 7.44 22.62 -17.85
N LEU A 343 7.63 23.20 -16.65
CA LEU A 343 8.52 22.63 -15.62
C LEU A 343 7.97 21.36 -15.02
N THR A 344 6.69 21.34 -14.67
CA THR A 344 6.04 20.13 -14.14
C THR A 344 5.98 19.01 -15.18
N SER A 345 5.74 19.35 -16.46
CA SER A 345 5.74 18.39 -17.56
C SER A 345 7.13 17.77 -17.77
N LEU A 346 8.18 18.57 -17.66
CA LEU A 346 9.57 18.09 -17.73
C LEU A 346 9.88 17.13 -16.58
N CYS A 347 9.53 17.50 -15.33
CA CYS A 347 9.71 16.63 -14.16
C CYS A 347 8.97 15.29 -14.31
N MET A 348 7.74 15.33 -14.83
CA MET A 348 6.94 14.13 -15.07
C MET A 348 7.53 13.24 -16.18
N ASN A 349 8.02 13.84 -17.25
CA ASN A 349 8.66 13.10 -18.34
C ASN A 349 9.93 12.40 -17.86
N ILE A 350 10.83 13.09 -17.15
CA ILE A 350 12.08 12.51 -16.63
C ILE A 350 11.77 11.35 -15.66
N SER A 351 10.81 11.53 -14.76
CA SER A 351 10.44 10.47 -13.82
C SER A 351 9.78 9.25 -14.49
N ASN A 352 8.98 9.45 -15.54
CA ASN A 352 8.46 8.37 -16.37
C ASN A 352 9.56 7.65 -17.14
N MET A 353 10.51 8.38 -17.73
CA MET A 353 11.66 7.80 -18.42
C MET A 353 12.56 7.01 -17.45
N ALA A 354 12.73 7.49 -16.22
CA ALA A 354 13.44 6.76 -15.18
C ALA A 354 12.74 5.44 -14.81
N LEU A 355 11.40 5.47 -14.71
CA LEU A 355 10.60 4.25 -14.48
C LEU A 355 10.75 3.25 -15.64
N CYS A 356 10.81 3.74 -16.87
CA CYS A 356 11.01 2.92 -18.06
C CYS A 356 12.39 2.25 -18.09
N GLY A 357 13.39 2.85 -17.43
CA GLY A 357 14.77 2.36 -17.45
C GLY A 357 15.55 2.84 -18.68
N ILE A 358 15.31 4.09 -19.12
CA ILE A 358 16.10 4.69 -20.21
C ILE A 358 17.52 4.93 -19.72
N PRO A 359 18.55 4.70 -20.56
CA PRO A 359 19.96 4.85 -20.20
C PRO A 359 20.27 6.19 -19.50
N PHE A 360 21.21 6.15 -18.56
CA PHE A 360 21.70 7.26 -17.74
C PHE A 360 20.75 7.82 -16.67
N LEU A 361 19.52 7.29 -16.54
CA LEU A 361 18.61 7.62 -15.45
C LEU A 361 18.71 6.59 -14.32
N ALA A 362 18.25 6.96 -13.11
CA ALA A 362 18.36 6.11 -11.93
C ALA A 362 17.75 4.71 -12.12
N GLY A 363 16.63 4.61 -12.84
CA GLY A 363 15.95 3.35 -13.12
C GLY A 363 16.73 2.39 -14.02
N PHE A 364 17.59 2.90 -14.90
CA PHE A 364 18.43 2.07 -15.77
C PHE A 364 19.43 1.24 -14.94
N TYR A 365 20.18 1.91 -14.07
CA TYR A 365 21.21 1.25 -13.26
C TYR A 365 20.65 0.11 -12.40
N SER A 366 19.43 0.24 -11.91
CA SER A 366 18.81 -0.80 -11.09
C SER A 366 18.03 -1.84 -11.91
N LYS A 367 17.10 -1.41 -12.77
CA LYS A 367 16.15 -2.30 -13.46
C LYS A 367 16.82 -3.15 -14.53
N ASP A 368 17.72 -2.57 -15.32
CA ASP A 368 18.41 -3.29 -16.38
C ASP A 368 19.35 -4.36 -15.81
N LEU A 369 20.13 -4.01 -14.81
CA LEU A 369 20.99 -4.95 -14.09
C LEU A 369 20.21 -6.12 -13.49
N ILE A 370 19.01 -5.86 -12.94
CA ILE A 370 18.12 -6.90 -12.46
C ILE A 370 17.68 -7.85 -13.56
N LEU A 371 17.24 -7.31 -14.69
CA LEU A 371 16.76 -8.12 -15.83
C LEU A 371 17.87 -8.94 -16.46
N GLU A 372 19.09 -8.41 -16.51
CA GLU A 372 20.27 -9.16 -16.95
C GLU A 372 20.57 -10.33 -15.99
N LEU A 373 20.51 -10.13 -14.68
CA LEU A 373 20.70 -11.21 -13.70
C LEU A 373 19.59 -12.25 -13.74
N VAL A 374 18.35 -11.83 -13.97
CA VAL A 374 17.22 -12.73 -14.21
C VAL A 374 17.47 -13.63 -15.44
N SER A 375 18.01 -13.06 -16.52
CA SER A 375 18.35 -13.84 -17.73
C SER A 375 19.57 -14.73 -17.55
N PHE A 376 20.48 -14.40 -16.63
CA PHE A 376 21.64 -15.21 -16.30
C PHE A 376 21.29 -16.40 -15.39
N SER A 377 20.30 -16.26 -14.52
CA SER A 377 19.85 -17.30 -13.61
C SER A 377 19.00 -18.38 -14.30
N ASN A 378 19.12 -19.64 -13.86
CA ASN A 378 18.32 -20.76 -14.37
C ASN A 378 16.90 -20.72 -13.82
N LEU A 379 16.07 -19.81 -14.33
CA LEU A 379 14.67 -19.66 -13.93
C LEU A 379 13.73 -20.53 -14.78
N ASN A 380 12.54 -20.81 -14.21
CA ASN A 380 11.46 -21.40 -14.96
C ASN A 380 11.04 -20.47 -16.12
N LEU A 381 10.78 -21.03 -17.28
CA LEU A 381 10.40 -20.32 -18.50
C LEU A 381 9.16 -19.42 -18.29
N LEU A 382 8.20 -19.85 -17.47
CA LEU A 382 7.02 -19.06 -17.12
C LEU A 382 7.42 -17.77 -16.39
N VAL A 383 8.30 -17.85 -15.41
CA VAL A 383 8.77 -16.69 -14.65
C VAL A 383 9.56 -15.74 -15.54
N PHE A 384 10.44 -16.28 -16.39
CA PHE A 384 11.17 -15.50 -17.39
C PHE A 384 10.21 -14.71 -18.30
N PHE A 385 9.17 -15.36 -18.81
CA PHE A 385 8.14 -14.71 -19.63
C PHE A 385 7.43 -13.59 -18.85
N LEU A 386 7.03 -13.83 -17.58
CA LEU A 386 6.37 -12.82 -16.77
C LEU A 386 7.23 -11.57 -16.55
N TYR A 387 8.53 -11.72 -16.34
CA TYR A 387 9.44 -10.59 -16.19
C TYR A 387 9.50 -9.72 -17.47
N TYR A 388 9.81 -10.32 -18.59
CA TYR A 388 9.97 -9.56 -19.84
C TYR A 388 8.66 -8.97 -20.35
N PHE A 389 7.57 -9.72 -20.24
CA PHE A 389 6.27 -9.21 -20.63
C PHE A 389 5.82 -8.04 -19.73
N SER A 390 6.02 -8.14 -18.43
CA SER A 390 5.70 -7.04 -17.50
C SER A 390 6.55 -5.80 -17.76
N THR A 391 7.82 -5.94 -18.15
CA THR A 391 8.65 -4.78 -18.52
C THR A 391 8.14 -4.11 -19.80
N GLY A 392 7.66 -4.87 -20.78
CA GLY A 392 6.96 -4.33 -21.96
C GLY A 392 5.71 -3.54 -21.56
N LEU A 393 4.90 -4.08 -20.64
CA LEU A 393 3.72 -3.38 -20.11
C LEU A 393 4.08 -2.08 -19.37
N THR A 394 5.23 -2.02 -18.67
CA THR A 394 5.67 -0.75 -18.03
C THR A 394 5.92 0.35 -19.05
N MET A 395 6.52 0.02 -20.20
CA MET A 395 6.70 0.98 -21.28
C MET A 395 5.37 1.39 -21.90
N PHE A 396 4.47 0.44 -22.06
CA PHE A 396 3.17 0.67 -22.67
C PHE A 396 2.34 1.70 -21.88
N TYR A 397 2.10 1.51 -20.57
CA TYR A 397 1.30 2.46 -19.79
C TYR A 397 1.99 3.81 -19.60
N SER A 398 3.32 3.87 -19.48
CA SER A 398 4.05 5.13 -19.34
C SER A 398 3.97 5.98 -20.61
N PHE A 399 4.13 5.36 -21.80
CA PHE A 399 3.93 6.05 -23.08
C PHE A 399 2.48 6.48 -23.29
N ARG A 400 1.51 5.62 -22.98
CA ARG A 400 0.10 5.99 -23.02
C ARG A 400 -0.16 7.23 -22.15
N LEU A 401 0.37 7.27 -20.94
CA LEU A 401 0.20 8.40 -20.03
C LEU A 401 0.85 9.67 -20.60
N MET A 402 2.06 9.59 -21.16
CA MET A 402 2.72 10.73 -21.80
C MET A 402 1.93 11.26 -23.00
N MET A 403 1.39 10.38 -23.85
CA MET A 403 0.60 10.79 -25.01
C MET A 403 -0.66 11.54 -24.59
N TYR A 404 -1.43 11.01 -23.63
CA TYR A 404 -2.66 11.65 -23.17
C TYR A 404 -2.42 12.99 -22.45
N LEU A 405 -1.35 13.11 -21.67
CA LEU A 405 -1.09 14.33 -20.91
C LEU A 405 -0.38 15.41 -21.71
N MET A 406 0.65 15.03 -22.50
CA MET A 406 1.59 16.00 -23.05
C MET A 406 1.35 16.32 -24.52
N VAL A 407 0.99 15.29 -25.33
CA VAL A 407 1.00 15.37 -26.79
C VAL A 407 -0.40 15.63 -27.36
N ASN A 408 -1.41 14.93 -26.85
CA ASN A 408 -2.79 15.06 -27.34
C ASN A 408 -3.36 16.45 -27.10
N ASP A 409 -4.43 16.77 -27.84
CA ASP A 409 -5.13 18.03 -27.73
C ASP A 409 -5.80 18.20 -26.35
N TYR A 410 -5.92 19.43 -25.91
CA TYR A 410 -6.58 19.79 -24.66
C TYR A 410 -8.09 19.62 -24.75
N ASN A 411 -8.67 18.77 -23.92
CA ASN A 411 -10.07 18.36 -23.98
C ASN A 411 -10.95 18.90 -22.83
N LEU A 412 -10.45 19.80 -22.00
CA LEU A 412 -11.19 20.44 -20.91
C LEU A 412 -11.87 21.74 -21.36
N LEU A 413 -12.58 22.37 -20.43
CA LEU A 413 -13.23 23.67 -20.65
C LEU A 413 -12.20 24.73 -21.05
N SER A 414 -12.62 25.69 -21.88
CA SER A 414 -11.76 26.67 -22.53
C SER A 414 -11.07 27.70 -21.59
N VAL A 415 -11.57 27.83 -20.36
CA VAL A 415 -11.05 28.83 -19.40
C VAL A 415 -10.50 28.13 -18.16
N PHE A 416 -9.23 27.74 -18.20
CA PHE A 416 -8.48 27.24 -17.05
C PHE A 416 -7.20 28.04 -16.87
N ASN A 417 -6.90 28.44 -15.64
CA ASN A 417 -5.64 29.12 -15.29
C ASN A 417 -4.55 28.07 -15.07
N LEU A 418 -3.93 27.59 -16.15
CA LEU A 418 -2.80 26.68 -16.09
C LEU A 418 -1.50 27.49 -16.10
N TYR A 419 -0.71 27.40 -15.04
CA TYR A 419 0.56 28.15 -14.91
C TYR A 419 1.53 27.45 -13.95
N ASP A 420 2.82 27.67 -14.16
CA ASP A 420 3.93 27.12 -13.34
C ASP A 420 4.49 28.21 -12.39
N GLU A 421 3.64 28.92 -11.64
CA GLU A 421 4.07 30.01 -10.77
C GLU A 421 4.17 29.67 -9.28
N ASP A 422 3.75 28.47 -8.87
CA ASP A 422 3.85 28.01 -7.49
C ASP A 422 5.27 27.58 -7.12
N TYR A 423 6.15 28.57 -6.89
CA TYR A 423 7.56 28.35 -6.54
C TYR A 423 7.78 27.38 -5.37
N THR A 424 6.84 27.27 -4.45
CA THR A 424 6.96 26.35 -3.31
C THR A 424 6.83 24.89 -3.75
N MET A 425 5.88 24.58 -4.63
CA MET A 425 5.75 23.23 -5.19
C MET A 425 6.92 22.89 -6.10
N LEU A 426 7.30 23.82 -6.99
CA LEU A 426 8.39 23.64 -7.95
C LEU A 426 9.74 23.38 -7.28
N LYS A 427 10.10 24.14 -6.24
CA LYS A 427 11.37 23.95 -5.52
C LYS A 427 11.48 22.54 -4.93
N GLY A 428 10.39 22.01 -4.37
CA GLY A 428 10.38 20.64 -3.88
C GLY A 428 10.61 19.61 -5.00
N MET A 429 9.93 19.77 -6.14
CA MET A 429 10.08 18.85 -7.27
C MET A 429 11.48 18.88 -7.90
N ILE A 430 12.12 20.04 -8.00
CA ILE A 430 13.47 20.18 -8.56
C ILE A 430 14.50 19.36 -7.77
N VAL A 431 14.43 19.35 -6.44
CA VAL A 431 15.34 18.54 -5.60
C VAL A 431 15.22 17.06 -5.94
N LEU A 432 13.99 16.54 -6.03
CA LEU A 432 13.78 15.12 -6.38
C LEU A 432 14.09 14.82 -7.85
N LEU A 433 13.97 15.80 -8.75
CA LEU A 433 14.38 15.66 -10.13
C LEU A 433 15.88 15.36 -10.24
N PHE A 434 16.73 16.17 -9.58
CA PHE A 434 18.16 15.91 -9.56
C PHE A 434 18.48 14.53 -8.95
N MET A 435 17.79 14.17 -7.88
CA MET A 435 17.98 12.85 -7.27
C MET A 435 17.52 11.72 -8.17
N SER A 436 16.47 11.88 -8.97
CA SER A 436 16.01 10.84 -9.92
C SER A 436 16.99 10.62 -11.09
N ILE A 437 17.88 11.55 -11.37
CA ILE A 437 18.92 11.41 -12.39
C ILE A 437 20.20 10.80 -11.78
N ILE A 438 20.70 11.42 -10.68
CA ILE A 438 22.03 11.13 -10.13
C ILE A 438 22.03 9.92 -9.20
N SER A 439 20.93 9.63 -8.49
CA SER A 439 20.92 8.61 -7.42
C SER A 439 21.31 7.22 -7.92
N GLY A 440 20.99 6.86 -9.16
CA GLY A 440 21.32 5.53 -9.69
C GLY A 440 22.83 5.30 -9.80
N SER A 441 23.55 6.21 -10.42
CA SER A 441 25.01 6.13 -10.54
C SER A 441 25.70 6.26 -9.19
N PHE A 442 25.26 7.19 -8.34
CA PHE A 442 25.83 7.40 -7.02
C PHE A 442 25.67 6.16 -6.12
N LEU A 443 24.46 5.61 -6.01
CA LEU A 443 24.22 4.43 -5.19
C LEU A 443 24.88 3.17 -5.71
N SER A 444 24.98 2.99 -7.02
CA SER A 444 25.66 1.81 -7.57
C SER A 444 27.12 1.74 -7.15
N TRP A 445 27.81 2.88 -7.08
CA TRP A 445 29.19 2.95 -6.62
C TRP A 445 29.35 2.78 -5.10
N MET A 446 28.32 3.15 -4.33
CA MET A 446 28.37 3.02 -2.87
C MET A 446 27.99 1.63 -2.37
N ILE A 447 27.00 0.99 -2.99
CA ILE A 447 26.47 -0.30 -2.53
C ILE A 447 27.31 -1.46 -3.05
N PHE A 448 27.72 -1.42 -4.31
CA PHE A 448 28.45 -2.51 -4.94
C PHE A 448 29.95 -2.23 -4.93
N SER A 449 30.66 -2.78 -3.97
CA SER A 449 32.12 -2.73 -3.93
C SER A 449 32.76 -3.44 -5.12
N TYR A 450 32.12 -4.53 -5.58
CA TYR A 450 32.52 -5.29 -6.75
C TYR A 450 31.34 -5.34 -7.72
N PRO A 451 31.54 -4.96 -9.01
CA PRO A 451 30.48 -5.05 -10.01
C PRO A 451 30.14 -6.51 -10.33
N TYR A 452 28.87 -6.80 -10.52
CA TYR A 452 28.44 -8.13 -10.96
C TYR A 452 28.98 -8.43 -12.37
N MET A 453 29.66 -9.54 -12.53
CA MET A 453 30.11 -10.01 -13.85
C MET A 453 29.00 -10.83 -14.52
N ILE A 454 28.40 -10.29 -15.57
CA ILE A 454 27.28 -10.91 -16.27
C ILE A 454 27.71 -11.25 -17.69
N TYR A 455 27.84 -12.54 -17.99
CA TYR A 455 28.17 -13.03 -19.35
C TYR A 455 26.90 -13.55 -20.02
N LEU A 456 26.35 -12.75 -20.91
CA LEU A 456 25.15 -13.10 -21.68
C LEU A 456 25.44 -13.06 -23.17
N PRO A 457 24.83 -13.95 -23.99
CA PRO A 457 24.83 -13.82 -25.44
C PRO A 457 24.12 -12.54 -25.87
N MET A 458 24.55 -11.96 -26.99
CA MET A 458 24.09 -10.64 -27.46
C MET A 458 22.55 -10.54 -27.55
N ASN A 459 21.89 -11.62 -27.98
CA ASN A 459 20.42 -11.65 -28.07
C ASN A 459 19.72 -11.47 -26.73
N LEU A 460 20.18 -12.10 -25.65
CA LEU A 460 19.60 -11.96 -24.32
C LEU A 460 19.92 -10.60 -23.70
N LYS A 461 21.11 -10.06 -23.95
CA LYS A 461 21.49 -8.74 -23.48
C LYS A 461 20.62 -7.64 -24.09
N MET A 462 20.32 -7.73 -25.40
CA MET A 462 19.48 -6.75 -26.12
C MET A 462 17.98 -6.97 -25.90
N MET A 463 17.57 -8.06 -25.24
CA MET A 463 16.16 -8.43 -25.04
C MET A 463 15.37 -7.34 -24.31
N VAL A 464 15.97 -6.69 -23.30
CA VAL A 464 15.36 -5.60 -22.55
C VAL A 464 15.00 -4.43 -23.47
N ILE A 465 15.92 -4.06 -24.36
CA ILE A 465 15.73 -2.96 -25.31
C ILE A 465 14.66 -3.32 -26.34
N TYR A 466 14.67 -4.54 -26.88
CA TYR A 466 13.65 -4.96 -27.85
C TYR A 466 12.25 -4.94 -27.25
N VAL A 467 12.09 -5.50 -26.04
CA VAL A 467 10.79 -5.54 -25.37
C VAL A 467 10.32 -4.13 -24.98
N SER A 468 11.23 -3.26 -24.56
CA SER A 468 10.89 -1.87 -24.25
C SER A 468 10.44 -1.08 -25.48
N LEU A 469 11.11 -1.25 -26.62
CA LEU A 469 10.72 -0.61 -27.88
C LEU A 469 9.35 -1.11 -28.38
N ILE A 470 9.09 -2.41 -28.32
CA ILE A 470 7.78 -2.98 -28.70
C ILE A 470 6.68 -2.40 -27.80
N GLY A 471 6.90 -2.34 -26.48
CA GLY A 471 5.96 -1.74 -25.52
C GLY A 471 5.66 -0.27 -25.83
N MET A 472 6.67 0.51 -26.17
CA MET A 472 6.56 1.91 -26.59
C MET A 472 5.68 2.06 -27.84
N ILE A 473 5.98 1.31 -28.88
CA ILE A 473 5.27 1.36 -30.17
C ILE A 473 3.78 0.98 -29.97
N LEU A 474 3.51 -0.08 -29.20
CA LEU A 474 2.15 -0.47 -28.86
C LEU A 474 1.41 0.62 -28.08
N GLY A 475 2.07 1.26 -27.13
CA GLY A 475 1.52 2.39 -26.37
C GLY A 475 1.12 3.56 -27.25
N TYR A 476 1.98 3.91 -28.21
CA TYR A 476 1.72 4.96 -29.19
C TYR A 476 0.52 4.63 -30.09
N PHE A 477 0.47 3.43 -30.66
CA PHE A 477 -0.64 3.05 -31.54
C PHE A 477 -1.99 3.05 -30.84
N ILE A 478 -2.07 2.51 -29.62
CA ILE A 478 -3.34 2.43 -28.89
C ILE A 478 -3.81 3.80 -28.42
N SER A 479 -2.89 4.69 -28.02
CA SER A 479 -3.26 6.06 -27.62
C SER A 479 -3.86 6.88 -28.76
N ASN A 480 -3.46 6.59 -30.01
CA ASN A 480 -3.91 7.31 -31.21
C ASN A 480 -5.12 6.67 -31.91
N MET A 481 -5.58 5.49 -31.44
CA MET A 481 -6.76 4.85 -32.04
C MET A 481 -8.01 5.70 -31.81
N SER A 482 -8.61 6.17 -32.90
CA SER A 482 -9.87 6.89 -32.88
C SER A 482 -11.06 5.97 -32.57
N ILE A 483 -12.03 6.48 -31.81
CA ILE A 483 -13.21 5.75 -31.31
C ILE A 483 -14.23 5.40 -32.43
N TYR A 484 -13.93 5.69 -33.70
CA TYR A 484 -14.86 5.50 -34.84
C TYR A 484 -15.10 4.03 -35.25
N SER A 485 -14.33 3.08 -34.73
CA SER A 485 -14.56 1.65 -35.00
C SER A 485 -15.22 0.98 -33.80
N ILE A 486 -16.20 0.11 -34.05
CA ILE A 486 -16.82 -0.73 -33.02
C ILE A 486 -15.72 -1.54 -32.35
N ASN A 487 -15.45 -1.22 -31.10
CA ASN A 487 -14.41 -1.90 -30.33
C ASN A 487 -14.81 -3.37 -30.11
N LYS A 488 -14.12 -4.29 -30.78
CA LYS A 488 -14.30 -5.74 -30.56
C LYS A 488 -14.09 -6.16 -29.09
N PHE A 489 -13.39 -5.36 -28.31
CA PHE A 489 -13.26 -5.52 -26.86
C PHE A 489 -14.59 -5.43 -26.10
N LEU A 490 -15.58 -4.73 -26.60
CA LEU A 490 -16.92 -4.73 -26.03
C LEU A 490 -17.62 -6.09 -26.16
N MET A 491 -17.28 -6.87 -27.18
CA MET A 491 -17.80 -8.24 -27.32
C MET A 491 -17.21 -9.21 -26.26
N THR A 492 -16.04 -8.90 -25.71
CA THR A 492 -15.39 -9.68 -24.64
C THR A 492 -15.47 -8.96 -23.29
N TYR A 493 -16.65 -8.43 -22.95
CA TYR A 493 -16.91 -7.62 -21.75
C TYR A 493 -16.44 -8.29 -20.45
N ASN A 494 -16.69 -9.58 -20.28
CA ASN A 494 -16.29 -10.31 -19.07
C ASN A 494 -14.76 -10.36 -18.90
N LEU A 495 -14.03 -10.55 -20.01
CA LEU A 495 -12.57 -10.60 -20.00
C LEU A 495 -11.98 -9.22 -19.74
N SER A 496 -12.51 -8.18 -20.39
CA SER A 496 -12.06 -6.81 -20.15
C SER A 496 -12.30 -6.35 -18.72
N ASN A 497 -13.44 -6.70 -18.12
CA ASN A 497 -13.71 -6.41 -16.70
C ASN A 497 -12.78 -7.18 -15.76
N PHE A 498 -12.51 -8.44 -16.04
CA PHE A 498 -11.56 -9.23 -15.26
C PHE A 498 -10.17 -8.58 -15.24
N LEU A 499 -9.67 -8.14 -16.38
CA LEU A 499 -8.37 -7.49 -16.51
C LEU A 499 -8.33 -6.08 -15.87
N CYS A 500 -9.40 -5.31 -16.06
CA CYS A 500 -9.52 -3.96 -15.51
C CYS A 500 -9.59 -3.95 -13.98
N LEU A 501 -10.38 -4.85 -13.40
CA LEU A 501 -10.60 -4.93 -11.94
C LEU A 501 -9.53 -5.76 -11.21
N MET A 502 -8.31 -5.81 -11.72
CA MET A 502 -7.21 -6.56 -11.07
C MET A 502 -7.62 -8.00 -10.69
N TRP A 503 -8.17 -8.74 -11.66
CA TRP A 503 -8.68 -10.11 -11.45
C TRP A 503 -9.76 -10.21 -10.37
N PHE A 504 -10.62 -9.21 -10.27
CA PHE A 504 -11.66 -9.06 -9.27
C PHE A 504 -11.16 -9.06 -7.81
N MET A 505 -9.86 -8.77 -7.58
CA MET A 505 -9.30 -8.72 -6.22
C MET A 505 -10.03 -7.77 -5.26
N PRO A 506 -10.48 -6.57 -5.67
CA PRO A 506 -11.27 -5.72 -4.79
C PRO A 506 -12.56 -6.38 -4.30
N ASN A 507 -13.24 -7.13 -5.17
CA ASN A 507 -14.48 -7.83 -4.82
C ASN A 507 -14.22 -9.05 -3.93
N LEU A 508 -13.16 -9.82 -4.24
CA LEU A 508 -12.77 -11.00 -3.46
C LEU A 508 -12.32 -10.63 -2.04
N SER A 509 -11.54 -9.55 -1.89
CA SER A 509 -11.03 -9.12 -0.59
C SER A 509 -12.08 -8.47 0.31
N THR A 510 -13.20 -7.97 -0.23
CA THR A 510 -14.25 -7.30 0.55
C THR A 510 -15.52 -8.14 0.63
N TYR A 511 -16.29 -8.16 -0.45
CA TYR A 511 -17.60 -8.79 -0.48
C TYR A 511 -17.53 -10.32 -0.36
N GLY A 512 -16.56 -10.95 -1.00
CA GLY A 512 -16.39 -12.40 -0.97
C GLY A 512 -16.11 -12.94 0.44
N LEU A 513 -15.29 -12.24 1.22
CA LEU A 513 -14.96 -12.66 2.60
C LEU A 513 -16.07 -12.30 3.60
N ASN A 514 -16.63 -11.10 3.49
CA ASN A 514 -17.55 -10.56 4.49
C ASN A 514 -18.98 -11.13 4.36
N TYR A 515 -19.35 -11.66 3.22
CA TYR A 515 -20.71 -12.11 2.94
C TYR A 515 -21.25 -13.11 3.99
N TYR A 516 -20.48 -14.14 4.30
CA TYR A 516 -20.91 -15.15 5.28
C TYR A 516 -21.04 -14.61 6.69
N PHE A 517 -20.07 -13.82 7.14
CA PHE A 517 -20.08 -13.25 8.49
C PHE A 517 -21.19 -12.21 8.68
N LEU A 518 -21.44 -11.38 7.67
CA LEU A 518 -22.52 -10.38 7.71
C LEU A 518 -23.89 -11.04 7.68
N ASN A 519 -24.10 -12.07 6.86
CA ASN A 519 -25.35 -12.82 6.84
C ASN A 519 -25.60 -13.56 8.16
N LEU A 520 -24.57 -14.18 8.74
CA LEU A 520 -24.67 -14.82 10.05
C LEU A 520 -24.99 -13.78 11.12
N GLY A 521 -24.29 -12.64 11.14
CA GLY A 521 -24.60 -11.54 12.07
C GLY A 521 -26.02 -11.01 11.92
N GLN A 522 -26.50 -10.85 10.69
CA GLN A 522 -27.88 -10.42 10.42
C GLN A 522 -28.91 -11.45 10.87
N SER A 523 -28.64 -12.73 10.68
CA SER A 523 -29.53 -13.79 11.14
C SER A 523 -29.59 -13.87 12.67
N LEU A 524 -28.45 -13.71 13.35
CA LEU A 524 -28.39 -13.67 14.81
C LEU A 524 -29.13 -12.44 15.35
N LEU A 525 -28.91 -11.27 14.79
CA LEU A 525 -29.59 -10.04 15.18
C LEU A 525 -31.11 -10.16 15.01
N LYS A 526 -31.58 -10.66 13.86
CA LYS A 526 -33.04 -10.80 13.61
C LYS A 526 -33.71 -11.89 14.44
N ASN A 527 -33.05 -13.05 14.61
CA ASN A 527 -33.67 -14.21 15.23
C ASN A 527 -33.46 -14.24 16.76
N ILE A 528 -32.28 -13.82 17.22
CA ILE A 528 -31.97 -13.86 18.66
C ILE A 528 -32.21 -12.51 19.30
N ASP A 529 -31.46 -11.46 18.91
CA ASP A 529 -31.48 -10.18 19.62
C ASP A 529 -32.82 -9.45 19.50
N MET A 530 -33.34 -9.26 18.28
CA MET A 530 -34.65 -8.62 18.02
C MET A 530 -35.80 -9.63 17.90
N GLY A 531 -35.55 -10.92 18.08
CA GLY A 531 -36.55 -11.97 18.01
C GLY A 531 -36.83 -12.58 19.38
N TRP A 532 -36.23 -13.70 19.66
CA TRP A 532 -36.52 -14.48 20.87
C TRP A 532 -36.17 -13.75 22.17
N SER A 533 -35.04 -13.07 22.22
CA SER A 533 -34.63 -12.34 23.44
C SER A 533 -35.60 -11.21 23.77
N GLU A 534 -36.14 -10.52 22.77
CA GLU A 534 -37.11 -9.45 22.95
C GLU A 534 -38.48 -9.98 23.40
N ILE A 535 -38.89 -11.14 22.87
CA ILE A 535 -40.16 -11.78 23.24
C ILE A 535 -40.13 -12.26 24.70
N TYR A 536 -39.02 -12.84 25.15
CA TYR A 536 -38.87 -13.32 26.53
C TYR A 536 -38.42 -12.27 27.52
N SER A 537 -37.95 -11.10 27.05
CA SER A 537 -37.58 -9.97 27.89
C SER A 537 -38.80 -9.19 28.41
N GLY A 538 -38.54 -8.19 29.25
CA GLY A 538 -39.57 -7.33 29.81
C GLY A 538 -40.51 -6.70 28.77
N PHE A 539 -40.04 -6.45 27.53
CA PHE A 539 -40.86 -5.85 26.48
C PHE A 539 -41.96 -6.82 25.99
N GLY A 540 -41.58 -8.05 25.70
CA GLY A 540 -42.55 -9.10 25.28
C GLY A 540 -43.54 -9.46 26.40
N MET A 541 -43.04 -9.58 27.66
CA MET A 541 -43.90 -9.80 28.81
C MET A 541 -44.87 -8.63 29.03
N MET A 542 -44.43 -7.42 28.87
CA MET A 542 -45.29 -6.24 28.91
C MET A 542 -46.39 -6.25 27.85
N GLN A 543 -46.07 -6.66 26.60
CA GLN A 543 -47.07 -6.80 25.55
C GLN A 543 -48.11 -7.90 25.85
N VAL A 544 -47.67 -9.02 26.41
CA VAL A 544 -48.54 -10.09 26.83
C VAL A 544 -49.48 -9.65 27.96
N ILE A 545 -48.93 -9.01 28.99
CA ILE A 545 -49.71 -8.47 30.10
C ILE A 545 -50.72 -7.41 29.62
N LYS A 546 -50.29 -6.52 28.69
CA LYS A 546 -51.19 -5.55 28.07
C LYS A 546 -52.34 -6.20 27.29
N LYS A 547 -52.09 -7.25 26.50
CA LYS A 547 -53.12 -8.00 25.81
C LYS A 547 -54.11 -8.64 26.80
N TYR A 548 -53.59 -9.28 27.84
CA TYR A 548 -54.45 -9.92 28.87
C TYR A 548 -55.24 -8.85 29.67
N SER A 549 -54.64 -7.71 30.01
CA SER A 549 -55.37 -6.64 30.70
C SER A 549 -56.53 -6.10 29.86
N ILE A 550 -56.35 -5.97 28.54
CA ILE A 550 -57.45 -5.59 27.65
C ILE A 550 -58.57 -6.64 27.63
N LEU A 551 -58.18 -7.91 27.56
CA LEU A 551 -59.15 -9.03 27.62
C LEU A 551 -59.90 -9.01 28.97
N TYR A 552 -59.22 -8.87 30.09
CA TYR A 552 -59.86 -8.78 31.41
C TYR A 552 -60.79 -7.55 31.52
N ASN A 553 -60.42 -6.41 30.94
CA ASN A 553 -61.30 -5.23 30.91
C ASN A 553 -62.58 -5.46 30.07
N ILE A 554 -62.48 -6.26 29.00
CA ILE A 554 -63.66 -6.65 28.19
C ILE A 554 -64.56 -7.59 29.04
N TYR A 555 -64.02 -8.51 29.81
CA TYR A 555 -64.76 -9.38 30.69
C TYR A 555 -65.37 -8.64 31.89
N GLN A 556 -64.81 -7.54 32.33
CA GLN A 556 -65.35 -6.71 33.41
C GLN A 556 -66.44 -5.75 32.92
N MET A 557 -66.62 -5.59 31.62
CA MET A 557 -67.80 -4.84 31.12
C MET A 557 -69.07 -5.60 31.42
N ASN A 558 -69.98 -4.95 32.17
CA ASN A 558 -71.28 -5.52 32.62
C ASN A 558 -72.24 -5.69 31.44
N ASN A 559 -71.86 -6.42 30.41
CA ASN A 559 -72.73 -6.79 29.31
C ASN A 559 -73.32 -8.20 29.53
N PHE A 560 -74.65 -8.31 29.58
CA PHE A 560 -75.39 -9.57 29.80
C PHE A 560 -74.92 -10.69 28.84
N MET A 561 -74.56 -10.36 27.60
CA MET A 561 -74.04 -11.29 26.63
C MET A 561 -72.72 -11.93 27.03
N ILE A 562 -71.82 -11.22 27.70
CA ILE A 562 -70.51 -11.73 28.18
C ILE A 562 -70.73 -12.74 29.29
N TYR A 563 -71.68 -12.48 30.20
CA TYR A 563 -72.03 -13.44 31.28
C TYR A 563 -72.64 -14.72 30.71
N LEU A 564 -73.53 -14.65 29.76
CA LEU A 564 -74.06 -15.81 29.06
C LEU A 564 -72.95 -16.63 28.38
N PHE A 565 -72.04 -15.96 27.70
CA PHE A 565 -70.90 -16.62 27.03
C PHE A 565 -69.96 -17.29 28.02
N SER A 566 -69.64 -16.61 29.13
CA SER A 566 -68.83 -17.21 30.19
C SER A 566 -69.51 -18.42 30.86
N PHE A 567 -70.80 -18.38 31.04
CA PHE A 567 -71.56 -19.52 31.56
C PHE A 567 -71.47 -20.76 30.61
N VAL A 568 -71.57 -20.54 29.31
CA VAL A 568 -71.46 -21.62 28.32
C VAL A 568 -70.03 -22.20 28.35
N ILE A 569 -69.02 -21.37 28.45
CA ILE A 569 -67.63 -21.84 28.57
C ILE A 569 -67.42 -22.71 29.84
N TRP A 570 -67.93 -22.25 30.96
CA TRP A 570 -67.91 -23.02 32.20
C TRP A 570 -68.64 -24.37 32.11
N MET A 571 -69.78 -24.42 31.45
CA MET A 571 -70.50 -25.67 31.19
C MET A 571 -69.70 -26.64 30.31
N ILE A 572 -69.01 -26.12 29.31
CA ILE A 572 -68.12 -26.93 28.43
C ILE A 572 -66.94 -27.48 29.25
N ILE A 573 -66.29 -26.64 30.06
CA ILE A 573 -65.15 -27.06 30.88
C ILE A 573 -65.60 -28.14 31.90
N LEU A 574 -66.73 -27.97 32.58
CA LEU A 574 -67.29 -28.97 33.50
C LEU A 574 -67.63 -30.29 32.79
N PHE A 575 -68.18 -30.20 31.59
CA PHE A 575 -68.50 -31.40 30.77
C PHE A 575 -67.22 -32.13 30.35
N MET A 576 -66.18 -31.40 29.95
CA MET A 576 -64.87 -31.97 29.62
C MET A 576 -64.18 -32.58 30.85
N MET A 577 -64.27 -31.96 32.02
CA MET A 577 -63.76 -32.52 33.27
C MET A 577 -64.52 -33.84 33.69
N LEU A 578 -65.81 -33.87 33.47
CA LEU A 578 -66.63 -35.11 33.73
C LEU A 578 -66.26 -36.23 32.72
N LEU A 579 -65.93 -35.90 31.49
CA LEU A 579 -65.48 -36.85 30.49
C LEU A 579 -64.05 -37.39 30.75
N LEU A 580 -63.20 -36.59 31.37
CA LEU A 580 -61.84 -37.00 31.73
C LEU A 580 -61.77 -37.82 33.04
N ASN A 581 -62.84 -37.79 33.89
CA ASN A 581 -62.91 -38.54 35.13
C ASN A 581 -63.68 -39.88 34.98
N ASN A 582 -64.20 -40.16 33.79
CA ASN A 582 -64.68 -41.49 33.35
C ASN A 582 -63.64 -42.11 32.43
#